data_cab16a71c61ad82df344f441b38bae87
#
_entry.id   cab16a71c61ad82df344f441b38bae87
#
_cell.length_a   1.000
_cell.length_b   1.000
_cell.length_c   1.000
_cell.angle_alpha   90.00
_cell.angle_beta   90.00
_cell.angle_gamma   90.00
#
_symmetry.space_group_name_H-M   'P 1'
#
loop_
_entity.id
_entity.type
_entity.pdbx_description
1 polymer ?
#
loop_
_entity_poly.entity_id
_entity_poly.type
_entity_poly.pdbx_seq_one_letter_code
_entity_poly.pdbx_strand_id
1 'polypeptide(L)'
;VTATREDAYLQIGEVAERLGVTHRTLRFYEEKGLLKPPTRMEGGFRLYSEDDVRRVERIKQLQRLLNVSLAEIKEMVEAEELKSQIRAEYRRDADVAERREKLRRALAETEKQYALICQKVEQLRAMQDEYAQKIAKYHGWLAQLGETEPASSDTQRPS
;
A
#
# COMPACT_ATOMS: atom_id res chain seq x y z
N VAL A 1 -22.57 -19.13 -21.53
CA VAL A 1 -21.16 -19.04 -21.10
C VAL A 1 -20.99 -17.66 -20.51
N THR A 2 -21.07 -17.57 -19.20
CA THR A 2 -20.94 -16.31 -18.43
C THR A 2 -19.46 -16.00 -18.34
N ALA A 3 -18.98 -15.00 -19.09
CA ALA A 3 -17.62 -14.46 -18.90
C ALA A 3 -17.54 -13.92 -17.48
N THR A 4 -16.66 -14.49 -16.70
CA THR A 4 -16.38 -14.06 -15.34
C THR A 4 -15.80 -12.66 -15.41
N ARG A 5 -16.21 -11.76 -14.54
CA ARG A 5 -15.78 -10.32 -14.45
C ARG A 5 -14.26 -10.10 -14.33
N GLU A 6 -13.47 -11.17 -14.28
CA GLU A 6 -12.01 -11.17 -14.15
C GLU A 6 -11.27 -10.96 -15.49
N ASP A 7 -11.96 -11.10 -16.64
CA ASP A 7 -11.36 -10.97 -17.99
C ASP A 7 -11.63 -9.61 -18.65
N ALA A 8 -12.20 -8.65 -17.94
CA ALA A 8 -12.46 -7.33 -18.49
C ALA A 8 -11.18 -6.48 -18.46
N TYR A 9 -10.63 -6.22 -19.64
CA TYR A 9 -9.53 -5.28 -19.82
C TYR A 9 -10.04 -3.85 -19.86
N LEU A 10 -9.35 -2.95 -19.17
CA LEU A 10 -9.64 -1.53 -19.09
C LEU A 10 -8.61 -0.72 -19.88
N GLN A 11 -9.06 0.35 -20.53
CA GLN A 11 -8.16 1.30 -21.18
C GLN A 11 -7.50 2.24 -20.17
N ILE A 12 -6.36 2.83 -20.55
CA ILE A 12 -5.60 3.72 -19.66
C ILE A 12 -6.43 4.87 -19.11
N GLY A 13 -7.39 5.39 -19.86
CA GLY A 13 -8.30 6.46 -19.43
C GLY A 13 -9.23 6.01 -18.30
N GLU A 14 -9.82 4.83 -18.45
CA GLU A 14 -10.73 4.24 -17.46
C GLU A 14 -10.00 3.94 -16.14
N VAL A 15 -8.79 3.37 -16.23
CA VAL A 15 -7.95 3.09 -15.06
C VAL A 15 -7.52 4.38 -14.37
N ALA A 16 -7.11 5.39 -15.13
CA ALA A 16 -6.70 6.69 -14.61
C ALA A 16 -7.84 7.39 -13.86
N GLU A 17 -9.03 7.40 -14.43
CA GLU A 17 -10.24 7.97 -13.82
C GLU A 17 -10.64 7.20 -12.54
N ARG A 18 -10.76 5.88 -12.65
CA ARG A 18 -11.13 5.00 -11.50
C ARG A 18 -10.20 5.14 -10.31
N LEU A 19 -8.90 5.29 -10.56
CA LEU A 19 -7.88 5.35 -9.52
C LEU A 19 -7.48 6.78 -9.13
N GLY A 20 -7.99 7.81 -9.81
CA GLY A 20 -7.61 9.19 -9.56
C GLY A 20 -6.11 9.43 -9.79
N VAL A 21 -5.54 8.86 -10.86
CA VAL A 21 -4.15 9.04 -11.28
C VAL A 21 -4.10 9.57 -12.72
N THR A 22 -2.94 10.07 -13.14
CA THR A 22 -2.75 10.52 -14.53
C THR A 22 -2.27 9.36 -15.41
N HIS A 23 -2.51 9.46 -16.74
CA HIS A 23 -1.90 8.55 -17.71
C HIS A 23 -0.37 8.51 -17.59
N ARG A 24 0.23 9.66 -17.27
CA ARG A 24 1.67 9.78 -17.05
C ARG A 24 2.11 8.94 -15.85
N THR A 25 1.35 8.94 -14.76
CA THR A 25 1.63 8.14 -13.57
C THR A 25 1.61 6.64 -13.88
N LEU A 26 0.62 6.17 -14.65
CA LEU A 26 0.54 4.76 -15.04
C LEU A 26 1.73 4.35 -15.92
N ARG A 27 2.08 5.17 -16.91
CA ARG A 27 3.28 4.93 -17.75
C ARG A 27 4.57 4.93 -16.94
N PHE A 28 4.68 5.84 -15.99
CA PHE A 28 5.82 5.89 -15.07
C PHE A 28 5.93 4.63 -14.21
N TYR A 29 4.82 4.07 -13.74
CA TYR A 29 4.84 2.80 -13.02
C TYR A 29 5.25 1.62 -13.91
N GLU A 30 4.86 1.61 -15.17
CA GLU A 30 5.34 0.64 -16.16
C GLU A 30 6.86 0.76 -16.37
N GLU A 31 7.36 1.98 -16.60
CA GLU A 31 8.79 2.26 -16.80
C GLU A 31 9.65 1.86 -15.60
N LYS A 32 9.13 2.02 -14.40
CA LYS A 32 9.80 1.62 -13.14
C LYS A 32 9.62 0.13 -12.81
N GLY A 33 8.87 -0.61 -13.62
CA GLY A 33 8.59 -2.03 -13.38
C GLY A 33 7.69 -2.28 -12.17
N LEU A 34 6.93 -1.27 -11.75
CA LEU A 34 5.88 -1.40 -10.73
C LEU A 34 4.62 -2.05 -11.31
N LEU A 35 4.38 -1.87 -12.60
CA LEU A 35 3.36 -2.56 -13.39
C LEU A 35 4.02 -3.43 -14.45
N LYS A 36 3.38 -4.54 -14.79
CA LYS A 36 3.80 -5.36 -15.93
C LYS A 36 3.55 -4.58 -17.23
N PRO A 37 4.29 -4.87 -18.31
CA PRO A 37 3.97 -4.30 -19.60
C PRO A 37 2.51 -4.61 -19.97
N PRO A 38 1.69 -3.60 -20.28
CA PRO A 38 0.29 -3.83 -20.55
C PRO A 38 0.10 -4.62 -21.84
N THR A 39 -0.96 -5.42 -21.89
CA THR A 39 -1.42 -6.02 -23.13
C THR A 39 -1.78 -4.91 -24.11
N ARG A 40 -1.43 -5.06 -25.39
CA ARG A 40 -1.77 -4.09 -26.42
C ARG A 40 -2.79 -4.69 -27.39
N MET A 41 -3.82 -3.93 -27.69
CA MET A 41 -4.73 -4.24 -28.81
C MET A 41 -4.07 -3.97 -30.15
N GLU A 42 -4.66 -4.51 -31.23
CA GLU A 42 -4.44 -4.00 -32.59
C GLU A 42 -4.74 -2.49 -32.61
N GLY A 43 -3.72 -1.69 -32.95
CA GLY A 43 -3.79 -0.21 -32.83
C GLY A 43 -2.94 0.36 -31.68
N GLY A 44 -2.28 -0.47 -30.85
CA GLY A 44 -1.28 -0.03 -29.88
C GLY A 44 -1.84 0.51 -28.55
N PHE A 45 -3.14 0.44 -28.35
CA PHE A 45 -3.79 0.87 -27.10
C PHE A 45 -3.40 -0.04 -25.92
N ARG A 46 -3.07 0.59 -24.79
CA ARG A 46 -2.75 -0.12 -23.54
C ARG A 46 -4.00 -0.64 -22.88
N LEU A 47 -3.95 -1.91 -22.49
CA LEU A 47 -5.01 -2.58 -21.75
C LEU A 47 -4.47 -3.06 -20.41
N TYR A 48 -5.22 -2.81 -19.36
CA TYR A 48 -4.92 -3.19 -17.99
C TYR A 48 -5.97 -4.18 -17.49
N SER A 49 -5.52 -5.19 -16.76
CA SER A 49 -6.38 -6.14 -16.09
C SER A 49 -6.88 -5.57 -14.75
N GLU A 50 -7.87 -6.21 -14.14
CA GLU A 50 -8.29 -5.90 -12.78
C GLU A 50 -7.16 -6.12 -11.75
N ASP A 51 -6.24 -7.05 -12.04
CA ASP A 51 -5.03 -7.23 -11.22
C ASP A 51 -4.09 -6.03 -11.28
N ASP A 52 -3.93 -5.43 -12.44
CA ASP A 52 -3.14 -4.20 -12.61
C ASP A 52 -3.78 -3.04 -11.84
N VAL A 53 -5.10 -2.94 -11.86
CA VAL A 53 -5.85 -1.94 -11.09
C VAL A 53 -5.60 -2.12 -9.60
N ARG A 54 -5.78 -3.33 -9.07
CA ARG A 54 -5.50 -3.65 -7.66
C ARG A 54 -4.04 -3.35 -7.29
N ARG A 55 -3.12 -3.62 -8.19
CA ARG A 55 -1.70 -3.32 -8.00
C ARG A 55 -1.44 -1.82 -7.87
N VAL A 56 -2.04 -0.99 -8.72
CA VAL A 56 -1.93 0.48 -8.62
C VAL A 56 -2.55 1.00 -7.33
N GLU A 57 -3.71 0.49 -6.93
CA GLU A 57 -4.33 0.83 -5.64
C GLU A 57 -3.38 0.54 -4.48
N ARG A 58 -2.76 -0.63 -4.50
CA ARG A 58 -1.80 -1.04 -3.46
C ARG A 58 -0.57 -0.15 -3.42
N ILE A 59 0.00 0.20 -4.58
CA ILE A 59 1.13 1.14 -4.69
C ILE A 59 0.75 2.49 -4.06
N LYS A 60 -0.40 3.05 -4.41
CA LYS A 60 -0.90 4.32 -3.85
C LYS A 60 -1.08 4.24 -2.33
N GLN A 61 -1.64 3.14 -1.84
CA GLN A 61 -1.83 2.92 -0.40
C GLN A 61 -0.49 2.92 0.33
N LEU A 62 0.50 2.17 -0.17
CA LEU A 62 1.84 2.09 0.41
C LEU A 62 2.56 3.45 0.40
N GLN A 63 2.48 4.18 -0.72
CA GLN A 63 3.03 5.54 -0.81
C GLN A 63 2.42 6.46 0.26
N ARG A 64 1.10 6.45 0.37
CA ARG A 64 0.38 7.33 1.30
C ARG A 64 0.64 6.99 2.76
N LEU A 65 0.67 5.69 3.10
CA LEU A 65 0.79 5.25 4.49
C LEU A 65 2.22 5.25 5.01
N LEU A 66 3.15 4.79 4.18
CA LEU A 66 4.52 4.54 4.63
C LEU A 66 5.51 5.62 4.22
N ASN A 67 5.15 6.45 3.23
CA ASN A 67 6.04 7.45 2.64
C ASN A 67 7.43 6.86 2.30
N VAL A 68 7.42 5.67 1.72
CA VAL A 68 8.62 4.94 1.30
C VAL A 68 8.91 5.20 -0.17
N SER A 69 10.13 4.91 -0.60
CA SER A 69 10.56 5.05 -1.99
C SER A 69 9.82 4.09 -2.93
N LEU A 70 9.77 4.42 -4.21
CA LEU A 70 9.18 3.53 -5.23
C LEU A 70 9.92 2.20 -5.35
N ALA A 71 11.22 2.16 -5.07
CA ALA A 71 12.01 0.93 -5.05
C ALA A 71 11.54 0.00 -3.91
N GLU A 72 11.37 0.53 -2.71
CA GLU A 72 10.83 -0.22 -1.56
C GLU A 72 9.40 -0.71 -1.82
N ILE A 73 8.54 0.14 -2.44
CA ILE A 73 7.19 -0.26 -2.84
C ILE A 73 7.22 -1.39 -3.86
N LYS A 74 8.13 -1.34 -4.83
CA LYS A 74 8.30 -2.40 -5.83
C LYS A 74 8.61 -3.73 -5.16
N GLU A 75 9.60 -3.77 -4.25
CA GLU A 75 9.93 -4.97 -3.48
C GLU A 75 8.74 -5.51 -2.68
N MET A 76 7.96 -4.61 -2.04
CA MET A 76 6.77 -5.00 -1.27
C MET A 76 5.68 -5.63 -2.15
N VAL A 77 5.42 -5.06 -3.33
CA VAL A 77 4.38 -5.55 -4.24
C VAL A 77 4.81 -6.85 -4.92
N GLU A 78 6.08 -6.98 -5.30
CA GLU A 78 6.63 -8.22 -5.87
C GLU A 78 6.57 -9.38 -4.87
N ALA A 79 6.83 -9.12 -3.59
CA ALA A 79 6.70 -10.13 -2.55
C ALA A 79 5.24 -10.54 -2.29
N GLU A 80 4.28 -9.64 -2.45
CA GLU A 80 2.84 -9.98 -2.38
C GLU A 80 2.42 -10.88 -3.55
N GLU A 81 2.94 -10.63 -4.75
CA GLU A 81 2.71 -11.51 -5.91
C GLU A 81 3.29 -12.92 -5.69
N LEU A 82 4.51 -13.00 -5.19
CA LEU A 82 5.16 -14.28 -4.88
C LEU A 82 4.31 -15.10 -3.88
N LYS A 83 3.76 -14.46 -2.85
CA LYS A 83 2.83 -15.10 -1.90
C LYS A 83 1.57 -15.63 -2.57
N SER A 84 1.02 -14.87 -3.50
CA SER A 84 -0.18 -15.25 -4.25
C SER A 84 0.10 -16.46 -5.15
N GLN A 85 1.25 -16.48 -5.83
CA GLN A 85 1.70 -17.61 -6.64
C GLN A 85 1.91 -18.87 -5.79
N ILE A 86 2.61 -18.75 -4.66
CA ILE A 86 2.82 -19.87 -3.72
C ILE A 86 1.49 -20.43 -3.23
N ARG A 87 0.52 -19.59 -2.91
CA ARG A 87 -0.81 -20.01 -2.48
C ARG A 87 -1.59 -20.73 -3.58
N ALA A 88 -1.47 -20.28 -4.83
CA ALA A 88 -2.08 -20.92 -5.98
C ALA A 88 -1.44 -22.29 -6.29
N GLU A 89 -0.13 -22.41 -6.18
CA GLU A 89 0.63 -23.64 -6.42
C GLU A 89 0.47 -24.64 -5.27
N TYR A 90 0.20 -24.18 -4.04
CA TYR A 90 -0.03 -25.06 -2.88
C TYR A 90 -1.21 -26.02 -3.08
N ARG A 91 -2.11 -25.70 -4.00
CA ARG A 91 -3.27 -26.51 -4.38
C ARG A 91 -2.97 -27.55 -5.47
N ARG A 92 -1.76 -27.55 -6.06
CA ARG A 92 -1.33 -28.51 -7.09
C ARG A 92 -0.26 -29.42 -6.51
N ASP A 93 -0.16 -30.66 -6.99
CA ASP A 93 0.78 -31.72 -6.54
C ASP A 93 2.26 -31.37 -6.83
N ALA A 94 2.77 -30.33 -6.19
CA ALA A 94 4.19 -29.98 -6.26
C ALA A 94 5.00 -30.69 -5.17
N ASP A 95 6.27 -30.99 -5.43
CA ASP A 95 7.20 -31.59 -4.48
C ASP A 95 7.29 -30.79 -3.17
N VAL A 96 7.27 -31.50 -2.03
CA VAL A 96 7.31 -30.91 -0.69
C VAL A 96 8.59 -30.07 -0.48
N ALA A 97 9.71 -30.48 -1.07
CA ALA A 97 10.97 -29.75 -0.95
C ALA A 97 10.91 -28.40 -1.67
N GLU A 98 10.36 -28.34 -2.86
CA GLU A 98 10.18 -27.12 -3.64
C GLU A 98 9.22 -26.14 -2.93
N ARG A 99 8.11 -26.66 -2.39
CA ARG A 99 7.16 -25.84 -1.59
C ARG A 99 7.83 -25.23 -0.38
N ARG A 100 8.65 -26.01 0.34
CA ARG A 100 9.38 -25.54 1.52
C ARG A 100 10.32 -24.41 1.17
N GLU A 101 11.05 -24.51 0.07
CA GLU A 101 11.97 -23.47 -0.38
C GLU A 101 11.24 -22.19 -0.79
N LYS A 102 10.14 -22.29 -1.54
CA LYS A 102 9.29 -21.16 -1.89
C LYS A 102 8.73 -20.45 -0.65
N LEU A 103 8.24 -21.22 0.33
CA LEU A 103 7.74 -20.66 1.59
C LEU A 103 8.83 -19.95 2.40
N ARG A 104 10.05 -20.49 2.44
CA ARG A 104 11.18 -19.83 3.11
C ARG A 104 11.51 -18.49 2.46
N ARG A 105 11.51 -18.40 1.14
CA ARG A 105 11.73 -17.14 0.42
C ARG A 105 10.62 -16.14 0.71
N ALA A 106 9.36 -16.57 0.64
CA ALA A 106 8.23 -15.71 0.96
C ALA A 106 8.26 -15.22 2.41
N LEU A 107 8.67 -16.08 3.35
CA LEU A 107 8.84 -15.71 4.76
C LEU A 107 9.92 -14.63 4.90
N ALA A 108 11.11 -14.86 4.34
CA ALA A 108 12.22 -13.92 4.42
C ALA A 108 11.84 -12.52 3.85
N GLU A 109 11.16 -12.48 2.70
CA GLU A 109 10.70 -11.21 2.12
C GLU A 109 9.61 -10.56 2.98
N THR A 110 8.75 -11.36 3.61
CA THR A 110 7.73 -10.82 4.53
C THR A 110 8.34 -10.23 5.79
N GLU A 111 9.35 -10.88 6.34
CA GLU A 111 10.09 -10.41 7.52
C GLU A 111 10.81 -9.09 7.25
N LYS A 112 11.41 -8.91 6.07
CA LYS A 112 11.99 -7.62 5.65
C LYS A 112 10.95 -6.51 5.61
N GLN A 113 9.79 -6.78 5.01
CA GLN A 113 8.69 -5.81 4.95
C GLN A 113 8.17 -5.45 6.35
N TYR A 114 8.03 -6.45 7.21
CA TYR A 114 7.60 -6.25 8.58
C TYR A 114 8.61 -5.40 9.36
N ALA A 115 9.90 -5.66 9.22
CA ALA A 115 10.96 -4.86 9.84
C ALA A 115 10.91 -3.39 9.40
N LEU A 116 10.71 -3.13 8.10
CA LEU A 116 10.56 -1.76 7.58
C LEU A 116 9.35 -1.05 8.19
N ILE A 117 8.21 -1.75 8.29
CA ILE A 117 7.00 -1.20 8.93
C ILE A 117 7.26 -0.89 10.41
N CYS A 118 7.90 -1.79 11.15
CA CYS A 118 8.26 -1.57 12.54
C CYS A 118 9.14 -0.33 12.71
N GLN A 119 10.15 -0.17 11.86
CA GLN A 119 11.01 1.01 11.88
C GLN A 119 10.22 2.32 11.67
N LYS A 120 9.27 2.33 10.71
CA LYS A 120 8.41 3.49 10.46
C LYS A 120 7.49 3.79 11.66
N VAL A 121 6.94 2.75 12.28
CA VAL A 121 6.11 2.90 13.49
C VAL A 121 6.91 3.49 14.64
N GLU A 122 8.15 3.05 14.85
CA GLU A 122 9.02 3.62 15.90
C GLU A 122 9.35 5.10 15.64
N GLN A 123 9.66 5.45 14.39
CA GLN A 123 9.90 6.84 14.02
C GLN A 123 8.68 7.74 14.29
N LEU A 124 7.47 7.25 13.95
CA LEU A 124 6.23 7.98 14.20
C LEU A 124 5.93 8.10 15.70
N ARG A 125 6.20 7.05 16.48
CA ARG A 125 6.07 7.10 17.96
C ARG A 125 7.01 8.13 18.58
N ALA A 126 8.26 8.15 18.16
CA ALA A 126 9.22 9.13 18.64
C ALA A 126 8.76 10.58 18.34
N MET A 127 8.22 10.82 17.14
CA MET A 127 7.62 12.12 16.82
C MET A 127 6.40 12.43 17.69
N GLN A 128 5.53 11.45 17.92
CA GLN A 128 4.35 11.59 18.77
C GLN A 128 4.75 11.98 20.20
N ASP A 129 5.75 11.33 20.77
CA ASP A 129 6.27 11.62 22.11
C ASP A 129 6.86 13.03 22.18
N GLU A 130 7.58 13.47 21.16
CA GLU A 130 8.11 14.85 21.06
C GLU A 130 6.98 15.88 21.10
N TYR A 131 5.92 15.68 20.32
CA TYR A 131 4.76 16.59 20.31
C TYR A 131 3.99 16.54 21.63
N ALA A 132 3.82 15.37 22.25
CA ALA A 132 3.20 15.25 23.56
C ALA A 132 3.95 16.05 24.63
N GLN A 133 5.29 16.00 24.62
CA GLN A 133 6.12 16.81 25.52
C GLN A 133 5.96 18.32 25.26
N LYS A 134 5.90 18.74 23.98
CA LYS A 134 5.64 20.15 23.64
C LYS A 134 4.28 20.63 24.14
N ILE A 135 3.24 19.80 23.93
CA ILE A 135 1.88 20.09 24.42
C ILE A 135 1.87 20.22 25.94
N ALA A 136 2.45 19.27 26.67
CA ALA A 136 2.55 19.34 28.13
C ALA A 136 3.26 20.60 28.61
N LYS A 137 4.34 21.00 27.93
CA LYS A 137 5.07 22.24 28.23
C LYS A 137 4.20 23.47 28.02
N TYR A 138 3.44 23.53 26.93
CA TYR A 138 2.55 24.67 26.67
C TYR A 138 1.40 24.74 27.67
N HIS A 139 0.80 23.62 28.05
CA HIS A 139 -0.19 23.60 29.15
C HIS A 139 0.40 24.11 30.45
N GLY A 140 1.63 23.71 30.80
CA GLY A 140 2.33 24.24 31.98
C GLY A 140 2.49 25.76 31.92
N TRP A 141 2.85 26.33 30.79
CA TRP A 141 2.98 27.77 30.63
C TRP A 141 1.63 28.52 30.71
N LEU A 142 0.58 27.97 30.07
CA LEU A 142 -0.77 28.52 30.16
C LEU A 142 -1.29 28.53 31.59
N ALA A 143 -1.09 27.47 32.34
CA ALA A 143 -1.44 27.40 33.75
C ALA A 143 -0.70 28.47 34.59
N GLN A 144 0.56 28.71 34.32
CA GLN A 144 1.35 29.80 34.99
C GLN A 144 0.82 31.18 34.65
N LEU A 145 0.21 31.36 33.45
CA LEU A 145 -0.37 32.63 33.03
C LEU A 145 -1.83 32.82 33.52
N GLY A 146 -2.38 31.83 34.23
CA GLY A 146 -3.75 31.88 34.78
C GLY A 146 -4.85 31.52 33.78
N GLU A 147 -4.52 30.95 32.61
CA GLU A 147 -5.47 30.35 31.69
C GLU A 147 -5.76 28.91 32.11
N THR A 148 -6.96 28.67 32.64
CA THR A 148 -7.44 27.29 32.83
C THR A 148 -8.02 26.76 31.52
N GLU A 149 -7.76 25.47 31.22
CA GLU A 149 -8.35 24.78 30.06
C GLU A 149 -9.86 25.04 29.95
N PRO A 150 -10.36 25.34 28.74
CA PRO A 150 -11.80 25.31 28.52
C PRO A 150 -12.27 23.87 28.75
N ALA A 151 -13.17 23.67 29.71
CA ALA A 151 -13.79 22.38 29.99
C ALA A 151 -14.28 21.77 28.67
N SER A 152 -13.84 20.55 28.41
CA SER A 152 -14.27 19.75 27.24
C SER A 152 -15.77 19.80 27.14
N SER A 153 -16.29 20.54 26.17
CA SER A 153 -17.72 20.60 25.90
C SER A 153 -18.16 19.20 25.46
N ASP A 154 -18.76 18.50 26.42
CA ASP A 154 -19.51 17.26 26.26
C ASP A 154 -20.60 17.52 25.22
N THR A 155 -20.36 17.12 23.98
CA THR A 155 -21.36 17.20 22.92
C THR A 155 -22.37 16.09 23.17
N GLN A 156 -23.34 16.38 24.06
CA GLN A 156 -24.60 15.62 24.16
C GLN A 156 -25.30 15.68 22.78
N ARG A 157 -25.39 14.52 22.13
CA ARG A 157 -26.31 14.34 21.00
C ARG A 157 -27.74 14.42 21.50
N PRO A 158 -28.60 15.23 20.90
CA PRO A 158 -30.04 15.12 21.14
C PRO A 158 -30.57 13.87 20.43
N SER A 159 -31.49 13.23 21.07
CA SER A 159 -32.31 12.07 20.68
C SER A 159 -33.15 12.33 19.44
#